data_47e3f0fb47d3380d3239c56bed15d491
#
_entry.id   47e3f0fb47d3380d3239c56bed15d491
#
_cell.length_a   1.000
_cell.length_b   1.000
_cell.length_c   1.000
_cell.angle_alpha   90.00
_cell.angle_beta   90.00
_cell.angle_gamma   90.00
#
_symmetry.space_group_name_H-M   'P 1'
#
loop_
_entity.id
_entity.type
_entity.pdbx_description
1 polymer ?
#
loop_
_entity_poly.entity_id
_entity_poly.type
_entity_poly.pdbx_seq_one_letter_code
_entity_poly.pdbx_strand_id
1 'polypeptide(L)'
;MPETPDRTGSMNAQTVNRRAVLRTTGLLTAGLLLGAAPAAAVTRRPTPAGAWAELRRGNRRWASGKVVHPHQDRARRDEVAEKQEPYATVVSCIDSRVAPELVFDAGLGDLLTVRSAAQTIDPLVSGAIEYGPAQLDVPLIVVLGHQRCGAVSAAAHALNKGRELPGRLQDIVEALRPAYEHADGDVEKMTKLNTIGVVTELKADRLLVRRITRGRLEIVGAYYSLDTGLVTRLV
;
A
#
# COMPACT_ATOMS: atom_id res chain seq x y z
N MET A 1 -43.78 30.17 13.99
CA MET A 1 -44.57 29.76 15.14
C MET A 1 -45.74 28.91 14.66
N PRO A 2 -45.90 27.64 15.15
CA PRO A 2 -46.29 27.27 16.52
C PRO A 2 -45.35 26.19 17.10
N GLU A 3 -45.02 26.27 18.33
CA GLU A 3 -45.48 25.68 19.58
C GLU A 3 -44.98 24.26 19.86
N THR A 4 -44.10 24.17 20.85
CA THR A 4 -43.66 22.96 21.56
C THR A 4 -44.75 22.46 22.54
N PRO A 5 -44.80 21.15 22.87
CA PRO A 5 -45.26 20.75 24.17
C PRO A 5 -44.17 20.08 25.00
N ASP A 6 -44.04 20.64 26.21
CA ASP A 6 -43.45 20.12 27.43
C ASP A 6 -44.15 18.84 27.87
N ARG A 7 -43.41 17.83 28.34
CA ARG A 7 -43.91 16.78 29.25
C ARG A 7 -42.81 16.38 30.25
N THR A 8 -42.92 17.00 31.40
CA THR A 8 -42.44 16.54 32.69
C THR A 8 -43.16 15.24 33.09
N GLY A 9 -42.40 14.21 33.48
CA GLY A 9 -42.90 12.92 33.99
C GLY A 9 -41.99 12.31 34.99
N SER A 10 -42.20 12.73 36.27
CA SER A 10 -42.19 12.00 37.52
C SER A 10 -41.22 10.83 37.75
N MET A 11 -40.30 11.07 38.69
CA MET A 11 -39.51 10.09 39.43
C MET A 11 -40.41 9.15 40.24
N ASN A 12 -40.15 7.85 40.20
CA ASN A 12 -40.68 6.90 41.18
C ASN A 12 -39.51 6.19 41.87
N ALA A 13 -39.32 6.53 43.11
CA ALA A 13 -38.37 5.90 44.03
C ALA A 13 -38.98 4.59 44.58
N GLN A 14 -38.34 3.48 44.35
CA GLN A 14 -38.66 2.24 45.07
C GLN A 14 -37.58 1.90 46.09
N THR A 15 -38.02 1.88 47.31
CA THR A 15 -37.34 1.56 48.54
C THR A 15 -36.83 0.12 48.59
N VAL A 16 -35.54 -0.03 48.89
CA VAL A 16 -34.88 -1.33 49.12
C VAL A 16 -35.06 -1.73 50.57
N ASN A 17 -35.66 -2.87 50.80
CA ASN A 17 -35.88 -3.48 52.09
C ASN A 17 -34.64 -4.24 52.57
N ARG A 18 -34.09 -3.84 53.73
CA ARG A 18 -32.99 -4.52 54.44
C ARG A 18 -33.58 -5.58 55.36
N ARG A 19 -33.16 -6.83 55.24
CA ARG A 19 -32.89 -7.80 56.35
C ARG A 19 -32.97 -9.24 55.82
N ALA A 20 -31.82 -9.92 55.73
CA ALA A 20 -31.68 -11.28 56.30
C ALA A 20 -30.19 -11.67 56.27
N VAL A 21 -29.66 -11.79 57.46
CA VAL A 21 -28.36 -12.39 57.77
C VAL A 21 -28.57 -13.89 57.89
N LEU A 22 -27.80 -14.66 57.11
CA LEU A 22 -27.54 -16.08 57.50
C LEU A 22 -26.06 -16.39 57.22
N ARG A 23 -25.36 -16.71 58.29
CA ARG A 23 -23.98 -17.16 58.35
C ARG A 23 -23.94 -18.61 57.89
N THR A 24 -23.16 -18.95 56.88
CA THR A 24 -22.63 -20.29 56.67
C THR A 24 -21.15 -20.19 56.37
N THR A 25 -20.35 -20.66 57.31
CA THR A 25 -18.91 -20.87 57.19
C THR A 25 -18.66 -22.02 56.22
N GLY A 26 -18.14 -21.72 55.05
CA GLY A 26 -17.62 -22.69 54.09
C GLY A 26 -16.18 -22.33 53.76
N LEU A 27 -15.21 -23.16 54.12
CA LEU A 27 -13.84 -23.09 53.64
C LEU A 27 -13.84 -23.27 52.12
N LEU A 28 -13.53 -22.25 51.42
CA LEU A 28 -13.23 -22.31 49.99
C LEU A 28 -11.74 -22.00 49.79
N THR A 29 -10.98 -23.04 49.43
CA THR A 29 -9.63 -22.93 48.91
C THR A 29 -9.67 -22.06 47.65
N ALA A 30 -9.12 -20.84 47.79
CA ALA A 30 -8.94 -19.94 46.66
C ALA A 30 -7.79 -20.48 45.79
N GLY A 31 -8.14 -21.23 44.74
CA GLY A 31 -7.23 -21.48 43.64
C GLY A 31 -7.02 -20.18 42.85
N LEU A 32 -5.83 -19.57 42.95
CA LEU A 32 -5.40 -18.49 42.05
C LEU A 32 -5.34 -19.05 40.62
N LEU A 33 -6.42 -18.91 39.90
CA LEU A 33 -6.36 -18.95 38.43
C LEU A 33 -5.71 -17.62 37.98
N LEU A 34 -4.39 -17.62 37.87
CA LEU A 34 -3.67 -16.65 37.07
C LEU A 34 -4.13 -16.81 35.62
N GLY A 35 -5.20 -16.09 35.29
CA GLY A 35 -5.60 -15.90 33.91
C GLY A 35 -4.44 -15.22 33.17
N ALA A 36 -3.65 -15.98 32.42
CA ALA A 36 -2.73 -15.42 31.46
C ALA A 36 -3.57 -14.59 30.49
N ALA A 37 -3.51 -13.27 30.61
CA ALA A 37 -4.02 -12.38 29.59
C ALA A 37 -3.32 -12.80 28.28
N PRO A 38 -4.07 -12.96 27.16
CA PRO A 38 -3.45 -13.25 25.90
C PRO A 38 -2.44 -12.11 25.65
N ALA A 39 -1.15 -12.45 25.59
CA ALA A 39 -0.13 -11.51 25.18
C ALA A 39 -0.58 -11.01 23.80
N ALA A 40 -0.92 -9.71 23.71
CA ALA A 40 -1.21 -9.07 22.45
C ALA A 40 -0.01 -9.42 21.55
N ALA A 41 -0.25 -10.20 20.52
CA ALA A 41 0.78 -10.53 19.55
C ALA A 41 1.25 -9.19 18.98
N VAL A 42 2.44 -8.77 19.37
CA VAL A 42 3.10 -7.62 18.74
C VAL A 42 3.24 -8.03 17.28
N THR A 43 2.36 -7.52 16.44
CA THR A 43 2.40 -7.75 15.00
C THR A 43 3.70 -7.12 14.51
N ARG A 44 4.74 -7.96 14.46
CA ARG A 44 6.05 -7.53 13.99
C ARG A 44 5.89 -7.13 12.53
N ARG A 45 6.19 -5.88 12.21
CA ARG A 45 6.20 -5.40 10.82
C ARG A 45 6.93 -6.40 9.93
N PRO A 46 6.41 -6.70 8.74
CA PRO A 46 7.06 -7.65 7.85
C PRO A 46 8.46 -7.14 7.47
N THR A 47 9.39 -8.08 7.27
CA THR A 47 10.67 -7.78 6.64
C THR A 47 10.47 -7.40 5.18
N PRO A 48 11.43 -6.73 4.51
CA PRO A 48 11.34 -6.47 3.07
C PRO A 48 10.97 -7.70 2.25
N ALA A 49 11.67 -8.83 2.50
CA ALA A 49 11.37 -10.10 1.84
C ALA A 49 9.96 -10.64 2.16
N GLY A 50 9.49 -10.46 3.39
CA GLY A 50 8.13 -10.83 3.80
C GLY A 50 7.07 -10.00 3.08
N ALA A 51 7.28 -8.68 2.97
CA ALA A 51 6.41 -7.78 2.23
C ALA A 51 6.33 -8.15 0.74
N TRP A 52 7.48 -8.43 0.12
CA TRP A 52 7.51 -8.90 -1.27
C TRP A 52 6.79 -10.24 -1.46
N ALA A 53 6.98 -11.18 -0.53
CA ALA A 53 6.28 -12.46 -0.57
C ALA A 53 4.76 -12.29 -0.46
N GLU A 54 4.27 -11.33 0.34
CA GLU A 54 2.84 -11.00 0.46
C GLU A 54 2.29 -10.48 -0.87
N LEU A 55 2.93 -9.46 -1.46
CA LEU A 55 2.54 -8.94 -2.78
C LEU A 55 2.47 -10.05 -3.82
N ARG A 56 3.47 -10.93 -3.86
CA ARG A 56 3.47 -12.07 -4.78
C ARG A 56 2.33 -13.06 -4.53
N ARG A 57 1.94 -13.29 -3.27
CA ARG A 57 0.79 -14.15 -2.96
C ARG A 57 -0.51 -13.52 -3.49
N GLY A 58 -0.72 -12.24 -3.22
CA GLY A 58 -1.87 -11.50 -3.73
C GLY A 58 -1.92 -11.50 -5.27
N ASN A 59 -0.80 -11.23 -5.92
CA ASN A 59 -0.75 -11.24 -7.38
C ASN A 59 -1.05 -12.64 -7.98
N ARG A 60 -0.62 -13.73 -7.34
CA ARG A 60 -1.01 -15.07 -7.81
C ARG A 60 -2.52 -15.31 -7.68
N ARG A 61 -3.17 -14.79 -6.63
CA ARG A 61 -4.63 -14.86 -6.51
C ARG A 61 -5.30 -14.08 -7.62
N TRP A 62 -4.83 -12.85 -7.88
CA TRP A 62 -5.31 -12.01 -8.98
C TRP A 62 -5.18 -12.72 -10.34
N ALA A 63 -3.98 -13.15 -10.70
CA ALA A 63 -3.70 -13.78 -11.99
C ALA A 63 -4.47 -15.10 -12.20
N SER A 64 -4.82 -15.81 -11.12
CA SER A 64 -5.61 -17.06 -11.20
C SER A 64 -7.12 -16.84 -11.08
N GLY A 65 -7.59 -15.59 -10.92
CA GLY A 65 -9.01 -15.30 -10.71
C GLY A 65 -9.55 -15.76 -9.34
N LYS A 66 -8.66 -16.01 -8.37
CA LYS A 66 -9.01 -16.48 -7.01
C LYS A 66 -8.77 -15.42 -5.95
N VAL A 67 -9.18 -14.17 -6.25
CA VAL A 67 -9.07 -13.04 -5.33
C VAL A 67 -9.91 -13.26 -4.08
N VAL A 68 -9.43 -12.77 -2.93
CA VAL A 68 -10.12 -12.89 -1.64
C VAL A 68 -10.54 -11.53 -1.08
N HIS A 69 -10.14 -10.43 -1.74
CA HIS A 69 -10.49 -9.05 -1.37
C HIS A 69 -10.25 -8.74 0.11
N PRO A 70 -9.02 -8.96 0.63
CA PRO A 70 -8.72 -8.74 2.03
C PRO A 70 -8.87 -7.26 2.40
N HIS A 71 -9.20 -6.98 3.67
CA HIS A 71 -9.18 -5.62 4.22
C HIS A 71 -10.05 -4.61 3.45
N GLN A 72 -11.22 -5.03 2.93
CA GLN A 72 -12.13 -4.17 2.16
C GLN A 72 -13.48 -3.96 2.85
N ASP A 73 -13.64 -4.42 4.09
CA ASP A 73 -14.86 -4.29 4.85
C ASP A 73 -14.87 -3.04 5.76
N ARG A 74 -16.03 -2.83 6.39
CA ARG A 74 -16.24 -1.70 7.31
C ARG A 74 -15.34 -1.80 8.55
N ALA A 75 -15.16 -3.01 9.10
CA ALA A 75 -14.36 -3.22 10.30
C ALA A 75 -12.91 -2.78 10.06
N ARG A 76 -12.35 -3.16 8.91
CA ARG A 76 -11.01 -2.71 8.51
C ARG A 76 -10.92 -1.19 8.35
N ARG A 77 -11.92 -0.57 7.73
CA ARG A 77 -11.95 0.89 7.58
C ARG A 77 -11.93 1.59 8.94
N ASP A 78 -12.73 1.10 9.88
CA ASP A 78 -12.80 1.65 11.23
C ASP A 78 -11.46 1.41 12.00
N GLU A 79 -10.80 0.24 11.82
CA GLU A 79 -9.49 -0.09 12.39
C GLU A 79 -8.38 0.86 11.92
N VAL A 80 -8.32 1.18 10.62
CA VAL A 80 -7.24 2.01 10.05
C VAL A 80 -7.53 3.51 10.06
N ALA A 81 -8.70 3.95 10.58
CA ALA A 81 -9.10 5.34 10.57
C ALA A 81 -8.14 6.24 11.36
N GLU A 82 -7.60 5.76 12.48
CA GLU A 82 -6.70 6.53 13.33
C GLU A 82 -5.21 6.30 13.00
N LYS A 83 -4.86 5.16 12.40
CA LYS A 83 -3.47 4.78 12.15
C LYS A 83 -3.35 3.90 10.92
N GLN A 84 -2.35 4.19 10.09
CA GLN A 84 -1.99 3.35 8.96
C GLN A 84 -0.64 2.63 9.19
N GLU A 85 -0.55 1.39 8.78
CA GLU A 85 0.67 0.57 8.84
C GLU A 85 0.89 -0.20 7.53
N PRO A 86 1.07 0.51 6.41
CA PRO A 86 1.28 -0.13 5.12
C PRO A 86 2.58 -0.94 5.10
N TYR A 87 2.55 -2.08 4.42
CA TYR A 87 3.73 -2.94 4.33
C TYR A 87 4.54 -2.74 3.06
N ALA A 88 4.03 -1.98 2.07
CA ALA A 88 4.76 -1.63 0.86
C ALA A 88 4.32 -0.29 0.30
N THR A 89 5.25 0.39 -0.40
CA THR A 89 4.95 1.49 -1.32
C THR A 89 5.04 0.96 -2.75
N VAL A 90 3.99 1.13 -3.55
CA VAL A 90 3.97 0.75 -4.96
C VAL A 90 3.97 2.01 -5.82
N VAL A 91 5.04 2.18 -6.60
CA VAL A 91 5.19 3.27 -7.59
C VAL A 91 4.78 2.71 -8.95
N SER A 92 3.70 3.20 -9.53
CA SER A 92 3.11 2.63 -10.74
C SER A 92 2.60 3.66 -11.73
N CYS A 93 2.23 3.19 -12.92
CA CYS A 93 1.61 4.04 -13.92
C CYS A 93 0.18 4.44 -13.52
N ILE A 94 -0.25 5.62 -14.00
CA ILE A 94 -1.66 6.08 -13.92
C ILE A 94 -2.60 5.26 -14.82
N ASP A 95 -2.10 4.31 -15.60
CA ASP A 95 -2.91 3.46 -16.49
C ASP A 95 -4.05 2.80 -15.73
N SER A 96 -5.30 3.00 -16.19
CA SER A 96 -6.51 2.55 -15.50
C SER A 96 -6.61 1.02 -15.34
N ARG A 97 -5.83 0.26 -16.09
CA ARG A 97 -5.78 -1.21 -16.06
C ARG A 97 -4.80 -1.74 -15.01
N VAL A 98 -4.04 -0.86 -14.33
CA VAL A 98 -2.96 -1.23 -13.41
C VAL A 98 -3.19 -0.55 -12.05
N ALA A 99 -4.27 -0.93 -11.38
CA ALA A 99 -4.52 -0.51 -10.00
C ALA A 99 -3.75 -1.44 -9.04
N PRO A 100 -2.73 -0.94 -8.30
CA PRO A 100 -1.89 -1.79 -7.47
C PRO A 100 -2.65 -2.64 -6.46
N GLU A 101 -3.68 -2.07 -5.82
CA GLU A 101 -4.50 -2.77 -4.84
C GLU A 101 -5.20 -4.00 -5.45
N LEU A 102 -5.67 -3.88 -6.72
CA LEU A 102 -6.29 -5.01 -7.42
C LEU A 102 -5.24 -6.02 -7.89
N VAL A 103 -4.15 -5.54 -8.52
CA VAL A 103 -3.06 -6.38 -9.04
C VAL A 103 -2.42 -7.24 -7.96
N PHE A 104 -2.37 -6.73 -6.72
CA PHE A 104 -1.81 -7.44 -5.57
C PHE A 104 -2.86 -8.00 -4.62
N ASP A 105 -4.16 -7.95 -4.97
CA ASP A 105 -5.28 -8.40 -4.11
C ASP A 105 -5.07 -7.94 -2.67
N ALA A 106 -4.91 -6.63 -2.50
CA ALA A 106 -4.67 -5.92 -1.25
C ALA A 106 -5.86 -4.99 -0.91
N GLY A 107 -5.90 -4.48 0.30
CA GLY A 107 -7.00 -3.64 0.75
C GLY A 107 -6.55 -2.39 1.52
N LEU A 108 -7.49 -1.81 2.27
CA LEU A 108 -7.28 -0.56 2.99
C LEU A 108 -6.12 -0.66 3.99
N GLY A 109 -5.20 0.30 3.90
CA GLY A 109 -4.06 0.42 4.81
C GLY A 109 -2.91 -0.55 4.52
N ASP A 110 -3.01 -1.40 3.49
CA ASP A 110 -1.96 -2.36 3.12
C ASP A 110 -0.83 -1.70 2.32
N LEU A 111 -1.17 -0.80 1.40
CA LEU A 111 -0.23 -0.19 0.47
C LEU A 111 -0.27 1.34 0.55
N LEU A 112 0.89 1.97 0.32
CA LEU A 112 0.96 3.33 -0.21
C LEU A 112 1.09 3.22 -1.73
N THR A 113 0.22 3.91 -2.47
CA THR A 113 0.27 3.90 -3.94
C THR A 113 0.64 5.29 -4.45
N VAL A 114 1.74 5.36 -5.21
CA VAL A 114 2.22 6.57 -5.87
C VAL A 114 2.11 6.34 -7.38
N ARG A 115 1.34 7.17 -8.08
CA ARG A 115 1.05 6.95 -9.50
C ARG A 115 1.33 8.19 -10.34
N SER A 116 2.16 8.01 -11.36
CA SER A 116 2.47 9.00 -12.39
C SER A 116 2.44 8.35 -13.78
N ALA A 117 2.46 9.11 -14.87
CA ALA A 117 2.54 8.52 -16.20
C ALA A 117 3.85 7.74 -16.36
N ALA A 118 3.78 6.47 -16.78
CA ALA A 118 4.94 5.57 -16.91
C ALA A 118 5.79 5.45 -15.63
N GLN A 119 5.23 5.64 -14.44
CA GLN A 119 5.93 5.68 -13.14
C GLN A 119 7.17 6.63 -13.13
N THR A 120 7.12 7.72 -13.92
CA THR A 120 8.15 8.76 -13.87
C THR A 120 8.16 9.45 -12.52
N ILE A 121 9.33 9.89 -12.07
CA ILE A 121 9.51 10.58 -10.80
C ILE A 121 10.00 12.01 -11.01
N ASP A 122 9.52 12.90 -10.16
CA ASP A 122 9.94 14.28 -10.01
C ASP A 122 10.12 14.58 -8.50
N PRO A 123 10.52 15.78 -8.09
CA PRO A 123 10.72 16.08 -6.67
C PRO A 123 9.50 15.83 -5.78
N LEU A 124 8.28 16.08 -6.25
CA LEU A 124 7.05 15.86 -5.45
C LEU A 124 6.70 14.38 -5.37
N VAL A 125 6.83 13.66 -6.49
CA VAL A 125 6.64 12.20 -6.55
C VAL A 125 7.70 11.50 -5.69
N SER A 126 8.97 11.93 -5.74
CA SER A 126 10.05 11.41 -4.90
C SER A 126 9.74 11.60 -3.42
N GLY A 127 9.29 12.79 -3.00
CA GLY A 127 8.87 13.04 -1.62
C GLY A 127 7.71 12.14 -1.17
N ALA A 128 6.74 11.86 -2.05
CA ALA A 128 5.65 10.94 -1.76
C ALA A 128 6.16 9.48 -1.59
N ILE A 129 7.16 9.07 -2.37
CA ILE A 129 7.79 7.74 -2.25
C ILE A 129 8.58 7.65 -0.94
N GLU A 130 9.37 8.66 -0.61
CA GLU A 130 10.18 8.72 0.60
C GLU A 130 9.35 8.68 1.89
N TYR A 131 8.13 9.24 1.85
CA TYR A 131 7.23 9.33 3.01
C TYR A 131 6.99 7.96 3.66
N GLY A 132 6.74 6.93 2.87
CA GLY A 132 6.50 5.58 3.38
C GLY A 132 7.65 5.07 4.25
N PRO A 133 8.87 4.90 3.72
CA PRO A 133 10.02 4.48 4.51
C PRO A 133 10.38 5.45 5.63
N ALA A 134 10.29 6.77 5.41
CA ALA A 134 10.76 7.77 6.37
C ALA A 134 9.84 7.92 7.57
N GLN A 135 8.54 7.99 7.36
CA GLN A 135 7.55 8.32 8.39
C GLN A 135 6.79 7.10 8.91
N LEU A 136 6.61 6.08 8.07
CA LEU A 136 5.81 4.91 8.41
C LEU A 136 6.63 3.62 8.50
N ASP A 137 7.97 3.69 8.39
CA ASP A 137 8.86 2.52 8.40
C ASP A 137 8.47 1.42 7.39
N VAL A 138 7.90 1.81 6.24
CA VAL A 138 7.56 0.88 5.16
C VAL A 138 8.82 0.16 4.68
N PRO A 139 8.84 -1.19 4.70
CA PRO A 139 10.06 -1.94 4.42
C PRO A 139 10.33 -2.21 2.94
N LEU A 140 9.36 -1.93 2.06
CA LEU A 140 9.47 -2.30 0.65
C LEU A 140 8.95 -1.18 -0.26
N ILE A 141 9.72 -0.83 -1.29
CA ILE A 141 9.25 -0.05 -2.43
C ILE A 141 9.25 -0.96 -3.66
N VAL A 142 8.14 -0.97 -4.41
CA VAL A 142 8.03 -1.67 -5.70
C VAL A 142 7.79 -0.66 -6.80
N VAL A 143 8.70 -0.55 -7.76
CA VAL A 143 8.49 0.19 -9.01
C VAL A 143 7.89 -0.77 -10.02
N LEU A 144 6.62 -0.54 -10.38
CA LEU A 144 5.82 -1.44 -11.19
C LEU A 144 5.61 -0.87 -12.60
N GLY A 145 6.42 -1.30 -13.56
CA GLY A 145 6.16 -1.12 -14.98
C GLY A 145 5.10 -2.10 -15.47
N HIS A 146 4.52 -1.85 -16.64
CA HIS A 146 3.49 -2.73 -17.17
C HIS A 146 3.49 -2.82 -18.71
N GLN A 147 2.96 -3.91 -19.19
CA GLN A 147 2.81 -4.20 -20.62
C GLN A 147 1.94 -3.16 -21.33
N ARG A 148 2.29 -2.82 -22.57
CA ARG A 148 1.52 -1.89 -23.43
C ARG A 148 1.23 -0.55 -22.73
N CYS A 149 2.24 0.03 -22.08
CA CYS A 149 2.10 1.34 -21.42
C CYS A 149 1.86 2.44 -22.44
N GLY A 150 0.71 3.10 -22.36
CA GLY A 150 0.33 4.16 -23.28
C GLY A 150 1.28 5.37 -23.25
N ALA A 151 1.75 5.75 -22.05
CA ALA A 151 2.67 6.88 -21.89
C ALA A 151 4.05 6.58 -22.51
N VAL A 152 4.58 5.35 -22.32
CA VAL A 152 5.84 4.93 -22.96
C VAL A 152 5.69 4.87 -24.48
N SER A 153 4.57 4.32 -24.98
CA SER A 153 4.30 4.27 -26.43
C SER A 153 4.21 5.65 -27.06
N ALA A 154 3.54 6.60 -26.38
CA ALA A 154 3.43 7.99 -26.85
C ALA A 154 4.79 8.68 -26.89
N ALA A 155 5.61 8.51 -25.84
CA ALA A 155 6.96 9.07 -25.77
C ALA A 155 7.88 8.47 -26.85
N ALA A 156 7.86 7.15 -27.02
CA ALA A 156 8.63 6.47 -28.07
C ALA A 156 8.26 6.99 -29.47
N HIS A 157 6.95 7.15 -29.74
CA HIS A 157 6.48 7.69 -31.03
C HIS A 157 6.93 9.15 -31.23
N ALA A 158 6.83 10.00 -30.21
CA ALA A 158 7.25 11.38 -30.28
C ALA A 158 8.76 11.49 -30.57
N LEU A 159 9.58 10.75 -29.83
CA LEU A 159 11.03 10.71 -30.01
C LEU A 159 11.44 10.19 -31.38
N ASN A 160 10.81 9.12 -31.86
CA ASN A 160 11.08 8.54 -33.20
C ASN A 160 10.72 9.49 -34.34
N LYS A 161 9.70 10.35 -34.16
CA LYS A 161 9.25 11.33 -35.17
C LYS A 161 9.88 12.69 -35.04
N GLY A 162 10.68 12.94 -34.01
CA GLY A 162 11.21 14.26 -33.66
C GLY A 162 10.12 15.31 -33.43
N ARG A 163 8.99 14.89 -32.83
CA ARG A 163 7.84 15.78 -32.55
C ARG A 163 7.67 15.98 -31.05
N GLU A 164 7.39 17.20 -30.64
CA GLU A 164 7.03 17.51 -29.27
C GLU A 164 5.57 17.15 -28.98
N LEU A 165 5.30 16.72 -27.76
CA LEU A 165 3.97 16.56 -27.22
C LEU A 165 3.48 17.85 -26.57
N PRO A 166 2.17 18.14 -26.56
CA PRO A 166 1.64 19.38 -26.03
C PRO A 166 1.78 19.48 -24.50
N GLY A 167 2.09 20.67 -24.00
CA GLY A 167 2.11 21.02 -22.59
C GLY A 167 3.07 20.12 -21.77
N ARG A 168 2.64 19.72 -20.58
CA ARG A 168 3.44 18.89 -19.68
C ARG A 168 3.62 17.44 -20.12
N LEU A 169 2.98 17.01 -21.19
CA LEU A 169 3.25 15.69 -21.77
C LEU A 169 4.68 15.61 -22.31
N GLN A 170 5.28 16.74 -22.69
CA GLN A 170 6.67 16.78 -23.11
C GLN A 170 7.64 16.45 -21.95
N ASP A 171 7.33 16.84 -20.73
CA ASP A 171 8.17 16.51 -19.56
C ASP A 171 8.25 14.96 -19.36
N ILE A 172 7.16 14.25 -19.67
CA ILE A 172 7.14 12.78 -19.63
C ILE A 172 8.04 12.20 -20.74
N VAL A 173 8.03 12.79 -21.94
CA VAL A 173 8.92 12.38 -23.03
C VAL A 173 10.38 12.51 -22.63
N GLU A 174 10.74 13.64 -22.03
CA GLU A 174 12.12 13.88 -21.58
C GLU A 174 12.53 12.93 -20.44
N ALA A 175 11.66 12.69 -19.49
CA ALA A 175 11.92 11.71 -18.42
C ALA A 175 12.14 10.28 -18.94
N LEU A 176 11.52 9.93 -20.06
CA LEU A 176 11.64 8.62 -20.71
C LEU A 176 12.77 8.51 -21.74
N ARG A 177 13.39 9.63 -22.12
CA ARG A 177 14.47 9.67 -23.12
C ARG A 177 15.64 8.71 -22.82
N PRO A 178 16.17 8.63 -21.58
CA PRO A 178 17.27 7.71 -21.29
C PRO A 178 16.90 6.24 -21.57
N ALA A 179 15.67 5.84 -21.27
CA ALA A 179 15.21 4.48 -21.56
C ALA A 179 15.02 4.26 -23.07
N TYR A 180 14.55 5.26 -23.81
CA TYR A 180 14.37 5.21 -25.26
C TYR A 180 15.69 4.99 -25.99
N GLU A 181 16.76 5.69 -25.60
CA GLU A 181 18.08 5.60 -26.23
C GLU A 181 18.71 4.20 -26.17
N HIS A 182 18.27 3.37 -25.21
CA HIS A 182 18.76 2.02 -25.01
C HIS A 182 17.75 0.93 -25.40
N ALA A 183 16.58 1.33 -25.90
CA ALA A 183 15.48 0.40 -26.18
C ALA A 183 15.47 -0.14 -27.62
N ASP A 184 16.28 0.40 -28.54
CA ASP A 184 16.33 -0.01 -29.97
C ASP A 184 14.95 0.03 -30.66
N GLY A 185 14.08 0.97 -30.27
CA GLY A 185 12.69 1.10 -30.75
C GLY A 185 11.68 0.13 -30.15
N ASP A 186 12.08 -0.77 -29.25
CA ASP A 186 11.19 -1.70 -28.56
C ASP A 186 10.55 -1.02 -27.33
N VAL A 187 9.23 -0.79 -27.40
CA VAL A 187 8.44 -0.14 -26.34
C VAL A 187 8.41 -0.99 -25.06
N GLU A 188 8.40 -2.30 -25.16
CA GLU A 188 8.41 -3.17 -23.97
C GLU A 188 9.77 -3.13 -23.27
N LYS A 189 10.86 -3.19 -24.04
CA LYS A 189 12.21 -2.99 -23.53
C LYS A 189 12.37 -1.60 -22.89
N MET A 190 11.85 -0.55 -23.53
CA MET A 190 11.85 0.81 -22.99
C MET A 190 11.11 0.89 -21.65
N THR A 191 9.95 0.24 -21.50
CA THR A 191 9.20 0.19 -20.24
C THR A 191 10.01 -0.49 -19.13
N LYS A 192 10.67 -1.61 -19.42
CA LYS A 192 11.51 -2.35 -18.48
C LYS A 192 12.74 -1.54 -18.08
N LEU A 193 13.40 -0.90 -19.05
CA LEU A 193 14.56 -0.02 -18.81
C LEU A 193 14.19 1.19 -17.96
N ASN A 194 13.06 1.85 -18.22
CA ASN A 194 12.58 2.94 -17.39
C ASN A 194 12.31 2.46 -15.95
N THR A 195 11.67 1.32 -15.77
CA THR A 195 11.43 0.74 -14.45
C THR A 195 12.74 0.51 -13.67
N ILE A 196 13.77 -0.02 -14.34
CA ILE A 196 15.10 -0.24 -13.76
C ILE A 196 15.79 1.09 -13.47
N GLY A 197 15.66 2.09 -14.35
CA GLY A 197 16.20 3.44 -14.18
C GLY A 197 15.65 4.09 -12.91
N VAL A 198 14.33 4.07 -12.72
CA VAL A 198 13.68 4.60 -11.52
C VAL A 198 14.16 3.87 -10.25
N VAL A 199 14.30 2.55 -10.27
CA VAL A 199 14.88 1.79 -9.14
C VAL A 199 16.29 2.25 -8.84
N THR A 200 17.12 2.48 -9.86
CA THR A 200 18.51 2.93 -9.71
C THR A 200 18.56 4.31 -9.08
N GLU A 201 17.72 5.23 -9.52
CA GLU A 201 17.60 6.57 -8.97
C GLU A 201 17.18 6.54 -7.50
N LEU A 202 16.12 5.80 -7.16
CA LEU A 202 15.66 5.66 -5.78
C LEU A 202 16.71 4.99 -4.87
N LYS A 203 17.48 4.02 -5.37
CA LYS A 203 18.59 3.42 -4.61
C LYS A 203 19.74 4.38 -4.33
N ALA A 204 19.90 5.42 -5.15
CA ALA A 204 20.90 6.47 -4.96
C ALA A 204 20.39 7.62 -4.06
N ASP A 205 19.11 7.64 -3.72
CA ASP A 205 18.53 8.66 -2.87
C ASP A 205 19.15 8.69 -1.47
N ARG A 206 19.45 9.89 -0.96
CA ARG A 206 20.21 10.09 0.30
C ARG A 206 19.45 9.61 1.54
N LEU A 207 18.12 9.68 1.52
CA LEU A 207 17.28 9.23 2.63
C LEU A 207 17.09 7.71 2.59
N LEU A 208 16.81 7.16 1.40
CA LEU A 208 16.50 5.75 1.21
C LEU A 208 17.74 4.87 1.37
N VAL A 209 18.91 5.30 0.87
CA VAL A 209 20.17 4.53 0.95
C VAL A 209 20.53 4.16 2.40
N ARG A 210 20.25 5.04 3.37
CA ARG A 210 20.52 4.76 4.78
C ARG A 210 19.67 3.60 5.33
N ARG A 211 18.44 3.45 4.84
CA ARG A 211 17.53 2.37 5.22
C ARG A 211 17.89 1.05 4.53
N ILE A 212 18.27 1.14 3.25
CA ILE A 212 18.76 -0.01 2.46
C ILE A 212 20.02 -0.61 3.15
N THR A 213 20.99 0.23 3.46
CA THR A 213 22.26 -0.22 4.11
C THR A 213 22.04 -0.89 5.47
N ARG A 214 20.97 -0.51 6.18
CA ARG A 214 20.59 -1.13 7.46
C ARG A 214 19.69 -2.37 7.30
N GLY A 215 19.42 -2.81 6.08
CA GLY A 215 18.53 -3.94 5.79
C GLY A 215 17.06 -3.70 6.16
N ARG A 216 16.65 -2.43 6.30
CA ARG A 216 15.29 -2.04 6.68
C ARG A 216 14.40 -1.68 5.49
N LEU A 217 15.00 -1.55 4.31
CA LEU A 217 14.30 -1.22 3.07
C LEU A 217 14.87 -2.02 1.91
N GLU A 218 14.01 -2.54 1.07
CA GLU A 218 14.34 -3.07 -0.24
C GLU A 218 13.58 -2.29 -1.31
N ILE A 219 14.22 -2.05 -2.47
CA ILE A 219 13.60 -1.44 -3.64
C ILE A 219 13.66 -2.45 -4.77
N VAL A 220 12.50 -2.84 -5.27
CA VAL A 220 12.31 -3.87 -6.29
C VAL A 220 11.74 -3.23 -7.55
N GLY A 221 12.33 -3.52 -8.69
CA GLY A 221 11.72 -3.27 -10.00
C GLY A 221 10.93 -4.50 -10.45
N ALA A 222 9.69 -4.30 -10.88
CA ALA A 222 8.80 -5.35 -11.31
C ALA A 222 8.03 -4.96 -12.58
N TYR A 223 7.52 -5.96 -13.29
CA TYR A 223 6.77 -5.79 -14.53
C TYR A 223 5.48 -6.58 -14.51
N TYR A 224 4.37 -5.91 -14.78
CA TYR A 224 3.02 -6.48 -14.82
C TYR A 224 2.61 -6.78 -16.26
N SER A 225 2.26 -8.02 -16.55
CA SER A 225 1.69 -8.45 -17.81
C SER A 225 0.17 -8.28 -17.83
N LEU A 226 -0.34 -7.48 -18.74
CA LEU A 226 -1.79 -7.33 -18.95
C LEU A 226 -2.44 -8.60 -19.50
N ASP A 227 -1.67 -9.45 -20.18
CA ASP A 227 -2.19 -10.69 -20.77
C ASP A 227 -2.39 -11.79 -19.74
N THR A 228 -1.48 -11.89 -18.77
CA THR A 228 -1.49 -12.99 -17.80
C THR A 228 -1.91 -12.57 -16.39
N GLY A 229 -1.93 -11.27 -16.11
CA GLY A 229 -2.13 -10.74 -14.75
C GLY A 229 -0.94 -10.97 -13.82
N LEU A 230 0.17 -11.53 -14.30
CA LEU A 230 1.35 -11.84 -13.49
C LEU A 230 2.29 -10.64 -13.33
N VAL A 231 2.85 -10.51 -12.15
CA VAL A 231 3.97 -9.61 -11.84
C VAL A 231 5.25 -10.41 -11.74
N THR A 232 6.25 -10.03 -12.54
CA THR A 232 7.59 -10.61 -12.50
C THR A 232 8.61 -9.59 -12.01
N ARG A 233 9.54 -10.02 -11.15
CA ARG A 233 10.66 -9.16 -10.72
C ARG A 233 11.65 -8.97 -11.85
N LEU A 234 12.12 -7.72 -12.02
CA LEU A 234 13.18 -7.35 -12.97
C LEU A 234 14.54 -7.25 -12.27
N VAL A 235 14.55 -6.55 -11.13
CA VAL A 235 15.75 -6.29 -10.30
C VAL A 235 15.39 -6.27 -8.81
#